data_cf09dec8d607695d104c597e3a2b396e
#
_entry.id   cf09dec8d607695d104c597e3a2b396e
#
_cell.length_a   1.000
_cell.length_b   1.000
_cell.length_c   1.000
_cell.angle_alpha   90.00
_cell.angle_beta   90.00
_cell.angle_gamma   90.00
#
_symmetry.space_group_name_H-M   'P 1'
#
loop_
_entity.id
_entity.type
_entity.pdbx_description
1 polymer ?
#
loop_
_entity_poly.entity_id
_entity_poly.type
_entity_poly.pdbx_seq_one_letter_code
_entity_poly.pdbx_strand_id
1 'polypeptide(L)'
;MRKYILNEAALSIDDVYNKYYQSIDRDVFNAAVAADPTSYNQGKIVKVGNFVKWILKLYQNNSWKTGDSYETKDLLSKFIKYKSKLPIEKRDINRFNSIHNLYSIIQTLEGQGVKSQKDVKKEGADVVYEDDEWKIVIPHTEEASCIYGAQTRWCTAGREDNMFDYYNKQGPLYININKVTGEKYQFHFETNSYMDADDDEISPRRIGLSKGAIEYYKSIGKKAYIMYDKVDNFYDGFARVKLVGRGYNFINEQCELLWKEKKWFDGINHFHNGFAIVKLVGRGFNFINEQGELVWKEDKWFDKVHIFKNGFAEVYIESRGWNFINTQGELLWKEDKWFEANGSFYNGFAIVIYNGTQYNLNTNGELIDDNGNRVNIELQESKRRVIRLTESDIHKLVIKTLKEYLC
;
A
#
# COMPACT_ATOMS: atom_id res chain seq x y z
N MET A 1 -44.21 45.75 -3.96
CA MET A 1 -43.88 44.63 -4.86
C MET A 1 -44.67 43.40 -4.45
N ARG A 2 -45.57 42.92 -5.30
CA ARG A 2 -46.52 41.81 -5.02
C ARG A 2 -45.75 40.50 -4.86
N LYS A 3 -45.94 39.83 -3.69
CA LYS A 3 -45.61 38.44 -3.51
C LYS A 3 -46.49 37.61 -4.45
N TYR A 4 -45.92 37.04 -5.49
CA TYR A 4 -46.54 35.91 -6.16
C TYR A 4 -46.37 34.68 -5.27
N ILE A 5 -47.44 34.36 -4.50
CA ILE A 5 -47.65 33.02 -3.94
C ILE A 5 -48.14 32.21 -5.14
N LEU A 6 -47.26 31.48 -5.76
CA LEU A 6 -47.64 30.38 -6.64
C LEU A 6 -48.23 29.28 -5.82
N ASN A 7 -49.57 29.17 -5.82
CA ASN A 7 -50.28 27.97 -5.44
C ASN A 7 -49.98 26.91 -6.52
N GLU A 8 -48.80 26.36 -6.53
CA GLU A 8 -48.52 25.17 -7.33
C GLU A 8 -49.23 24.01 -6.68
N ALA A 9 -50.18 23.39 -7.36
CA ALA A 9 -50.71 22.08 -7.03
C ALA A 9 -49.51 21.17 -6.76
N ALA A 10 -49.56 20.41 -5.65
CA ALA A 10 -48.44 19.60 -5.18
C ALA A 10 -47.95 18.67 -6.31
N LEU A 11 -46.86 19.04 -6.97
CA LEU A 11 -46.19 18.24 -7.99
C LEU A 11 -45.56 17.02 -7.29
N SER A 12 -45.63 15.85 -7.91
CA SER A 12 -44.90 14.68 -7.43
C SER A 12 -43.40 14.93 -7.52
N ILE A 13 -42.57 14.14 -6.80
CA ILE A 13 -41.11 14.16 -6.94
C ILE A 13 -40.72 13.96 -8.41
N ASP A 14 -41.42 13.06 -9.11
CA ASP A 14 -41.18 12.76 -10.52
C ASP A 14 -41.48 13.96 -11.40
N ASP A 15 -42.55 14.68 -11.16
CA ASP A 15 -42.89 15.88 -11.90
C ASP A 15 -41.86 16.99 -11.72
N VAL A 16 -41.39 17.17 -10.46
CA VAL A 16 -40.34 18.16 -10.14
C VAL A 16 -39.04 17.78 -10.77
N TYR A 17 -38.65 16.49 -10.69
CA TYR A 17 -37.44 16.00 -11.33
C TYR A 17 -37.49 16.20 -12.84
N ASN A 18 -38.54 15.72 -13.49
CA ASN A 18 -38.73 15.80 -14.94
C ASN A 18 -38.81 17.23 -15.45
N LYS A 19 -39.30 18.16 -14.63
CA LYS A 19 -39.44 19.57 -15.02
C LYS A 19 -38.18 20.39 -14.85
N TYR A 20 -37.39 20.11 -13.77
CA TYR A 20 -36.33 21.02 -13.34
C TYR A 20 -34.96 20.41 -13.22
N TYR A 21 -34.83 19.06 -13.15
CA TYR A 21 -33.59 18.39 -12.74
C TYR A 21 -33.17 17.22 -13.65
N GLN A 22 -33.72 17.10 -14.85
CA GLN A 22 -33.41 16.01 -15.82
C GLN A 22 -31.92 15.90 -16.18
N SER A 23 -31.16 16.97 -16.04
CA SER A 23 -29.71 16.97 -16.32
C SER A 23 -28.87 16.38 -15.17
N ILE A 24 -29.49 16.01 -14.05
CA ILE A 24 -28.85 15.45 -12.87
C ILE A 24 -29.27 14.00 -12.77
N ASP A 25 -28.34 13.12 -12.38
CA ASP A 25 -28.62 11.72 -12.11
C ASP A 25 -29.76 11.57 -11.11
N ARG A 26 -30.68 10.62 -11.36
CA ARG A 26 -31.88 10.42 -10.56
C ARG A 26 -31.58 10.03 -9.12
N ASP A 27 -30.56 9.20 -8.92
CA ASP A 27 -30.18 8.74 -7.58
C ASP A 27 -29.55 9.88 -6.79
N VAL A 28 -28.78 10.74 -7.45
CA VAL A 28 -28.23 11.97 -6.83
C VAL A 28 -29.34 12.93 -6.44
N PHE A 29 -30.35 13.12 -7.29
CA PHE A 29 -31.51 13.95 -6.96
C PHE A 29 -32.28 13.38 -5.76
N ASN A 30 -32.54 12.07 -5.74
CA ASN A 30 -33.23 11.41 -4.64
C ASN A 30 -32.45 11.52 -3.32
N ALA A 31 -31.14 11.35 -3.36
CA ALA A 31 -30.25 11.52 -2.22
C ALA A 31 -30.28 12.97 -1.70
N ALA A 32 -30.27 13.97 -2.58
CA ALA A 32 -30.38 15.37 -2.20
C ALA A 32 -31.74 15.71 -1.56
N VAL A 33 -32.83 15.12 -2.05
CA VAL A 33 -34.18 15.24 -1.43
C VAL A 33 -34.20 14.59 -0.06
N ALA A 34 -33.57 13.44 0.13
CA ALA A 34 -33.48 12.76 1.40
C ALA A 34 -32.62 13.52 2.43
N ALA A 35 -31.59 14.23 1.95
CA ALA A 35 -30.69 15.04 2.76
C ALA A 35 -31.30 16.39 3.20
N ASP A 36 -32.40 16.82 2.62
CA ASP A 36 -33.07 18.08 2.97
C ASP A 36 -34.12 17.85 4.03
N PRO A 37 -33.94 18.33 5.28
CA PRO A 37 -34.95 18.14 6.38
C PRO A 37 -36.26 18.87 6.12
N THR A 38 -36.34 19.78 5.16
CA THR A 38 -37.57 20.48 4.77
C THR A 38 -38.30 19.78 3.63
N SER A 39 -37.75 18.71 3.09
CA SER A 39 -38.42 17.82 2.16
C SER A 39 -39.46 16.98 2.90
N TYR A 40 -40.58 16.78 2.25
CA TYR A 40 -41.71 16.06 2.87
C TYR A 40 -42.25 15.05 1.86
N ASN A 41 -42.40 13.81 2.31
CA ASN A 41 -42.99 12.72 1.52
C ASN A 41 -43.97 11.93 2.38
N GLN A 42 -45.27 12.24 2.24
CA GLN A 42 -46.32 11.41 2.82
C GLN A 42 -47.37 11.09 1.77
N GLY A 43 -47.34 9.88 1.25
CA GLY A 43 -48.29 9.39 0.28
C GLY A 43 -48.27 10.15 -1.04
N LYS A 44 -49.38 10.83 -1.40
CA LYS A 44 -49.48 11.57 -2.66
C LYS A 44 -48.91 13.00 -2.64
N ILE A 45 -48.52 13.49 -1.45
CA ILE A 45 -48.02 14.87 -1.29
C ILE A 45 -46.50 14.81 -1.11
N VAL A 46 -45.80 15.32 -2.07
CA VAL A 46 -44.35 15.44 -2.03
C VAL A 46 -43.97 16.90 -2.19
N LYS A 47 -43.18 17.39 -1.25
CA LYS A 47 -42.59 18.72 -1.32
C LYS A 47 -41.07 18.56 -1.41
N VAL A 48 -40.47 19.00 -2.50
CA VAL A 48 -39.05 19.15 -2.59
C VAL A 48 -38.61 20.30 -1.67
N GLY A 49 -37.64 20.04 -0.81
CA GLY A 49 -37.25 20.95 0.25
C GLY A 49 -36.49 22.18 -0.24
N ASN A 50 -36.32 23.12 0.65
CA ASN A 50 -35.71 24.43 0.35
C ASN A 50 -34.20 24.39 0.08
N PHE A 51 -33.56 23.31 0.51
CA PHE A 51 -32.09 23.13 0.42
C PHE A 51 -31.65 22.23 -0.71
N VAL A 52 -32.55 21.48 -1.37
CA VAL A 52 -32.20 20.54 -2.46
C VAL A 52 -31.38 21.22 -3.55
N LYS A 53 -31.76 22.42 -3.97
CA LYS A 53 -31.02 23.17 -4.99
C LYS A 53 -29.58 23.50 -4.54
N TRP A 54 -29.39 23.82 -3.30
CA TRP A 54 -28.06 24.09 -2.72
C TRP A 54 -27.23 22.82 -2.64
N ILE A 55 -27.80 21.69 -2.19
CA ILE A 55 -27.13 20.38 -2.14
C ILE A 55 -26.66 19.94 -3.54
N LEU A 56 -27.55 20.06 -4.54
CA LEU A 56 -27.22 19.71 -5.92
C LEU A 56 -26.12 20.61 -6.51
N LYS A 57 -26.08 21.89 -6.13
CA LYS A 57 -24.98 22.78 -6.49
C LYS A 57 -23.66 22.33 -5.87
N LEU A 58 -23.66 21.86 -4.61
CA LEU A 58 -22.48 21.30 -3.97
C LEU A 58 -22.03 20.00 -4.65
N TYR A 59 -22.96 19.13 -5.06
CA TYR A 59 -22.63 17.93 -5.84
C TYR A 59 -21.92 18.29 -7.16
N GLN A 60 -22.47 19.26 -7.92
CA GLN A 60 -21.87 19.73 -9.18
C GLN A 60 -20.44 20.28 -9.00
N ASN A 61 -20.14 20.81 -7.82
CA ASN A 61 -18.80 21.33 -7.46
C ASN A 61 -17.94 20.31 -6.73
N ASN A 62 -18.30 19.00 -6.74
CA ASN A 62 -17.62 17.92 -6.03
C ASN A 62 -17.47 18.13 -4.51
N SER A 63 -18.31 18.98 -3.90
CA SER A 63 -18.29 19.30 -2.47
C SER A 63 -19.34 18.55 -1.65
N TRP A 64 -20.05 17.61 -2.24
CA TRP A 64 -21.05 16.74 -1.63
C TRP A 64 -21.21 15.45 -2.44
N LYS A 65 -21.39 14.33 -1.76
CA LYS A 65 -21.65 13.00 -2.35
C LYS A 65 -22.95 12.42 -1.79
N THR A 66 -23.55 11.47 -2.50
CA THR A 66 -24.83 10.85 -2.10
C THR A 66 -24.76 10.14 -0.75
N GLY A 67 -23.60 9.60 -0.37
CA GLY A 67 -23.34 8.98 0.92
C GLY A 67 -23.46 9.95 2.12
N ASP A 68 -23.30 11.25 1.88
CA ASP A 68 -23.32 12.29 2.93
C ASP A 68 -24.75 12.72 3.32
N SER A 69 -25.78 12.06 2.78
CA SER A 69 -27.19 12.49 2.90
C SER A 69 -27.69 12.58 4.34
N TYR A 70 -27.34 11.63 5.19
CA TYR A 70 -27.77 11.59 6.60
C TYR A 70 -27.15 12.73 7.41
N GLU A 71 -25.84 12.89 7.31
CA GLU A 71 -25.09 13.95 7.99
C GLU A 71 -25.53 15.34 7.53
N THR A 72 -25.76 15.49 6.23
CA THR A 72 -26.26 16.74 5.65
C THR A 72 -27.64 17.08 6.19
N LYS A 73 -28.52 16.08 6.39
CA LYS A 73 -29.87 16.29 6.98
C LYS A 73 -29.77 16.78 8.40
N ASP A 74 -28.92 16.19 9.23
CA ASP A 74 -28.70 16.63 10.61
C ASP A 74 -28.19 18.07 10.66
N LEU A 75 -27.16 18.35 9.85
CA LEU A 75 -26.54 19.67 9.77
C LEU A 75 -27.53 20.75 9.32
N LEU A 76 -28.35 20.47 8.31
CA LEU A 76 -29.40 21.41 7.86
C LEU A 76 -30.49 21.60 8.89
N SER A 77 -30.83 20.56 9.64
CA SER A 77 -31.77 20.64 10.76
C SER A 77 -31.23 21.57 11.85
N LYS A 78 -29.95 21.47 12.18
CA LYS A 78 -29.26 22.36 13.10
C LYS A 78 -29.17 23.79 12.58
N PHE A 79 -28.89 23.95 11.28
CA PHE A 79 -28.90 25.26 10.63
C PHE A 79 -30.25 25.96 10.78
N ILE A 80 -31.37 25.23 10.55
CA ILE A 80 -32.71 25.76 10.75
C ILE A 80 -32.92 26.18 12.20
N LYS A 81 -32.53 25.33 13.16
CA LYS A 81 -32.64 25.56 14.61
C LYS A 81 -31.87 26.82 15.06
N TYR A 82 -30.66 27.00 14.54
CA TYR A 82 -29.77 28.08 14.98
C TYR A 82 -29.76 29.31 14.06
N LYS A 83 -30.54 29.29 12.98
CA LYS A 83 -30.58 30.35 11.95
C LYS A 83 -30.81 31.75 12.53
N SER A 84 -31.67 31.89 13.54
CA SER A 84 -31.94 33.18 14.20
C SER A 84 -30.76 33.72 15.00
N LYS A 85 -29.85 32.84 15.46
CA LYS A 85 -28.65 33.18 16.24
C LYS A 85 -27.43 33.54 15.35
N LEU A 86 -27.53 33.23 14.04
CA LEU A 86 -26.49 33.55 13.08
C LEU A 86 -26.47 35.08 12.75
N PRO A 87 -25.32 35.67 12.44
CA PRO A 87 -25.24 36.96 11.80
C PRO A 87 -26.11 37.01 10.55
N ILE A 88 -26.69 38.19 10.27
CA ILE A 88 -27.67 38.35 9.18
C ILE A 88 -27.12 37.84 7.82
N GLU A 89 -25.87 38.16 7.54
CA GLU A 89 -25.15 37.77 6.30
C GLU A 89 -24.97 36.25 6.17
N LYS A 90 -25.06 35.48 7.27
CA LYS A 90 -24.88 34.02 7.31
C LYS A 90 -26.22 33.25 7.47
N ARG A 91 -27.35 33.92 7.39
CA ARG A 91 -28.66 33.29 7.46
C ARG A 91 -29.16 32.73 6.13
N ASP A 92 -28.50 33.05 5.04
CA ASP A 92 -28.79 32.49 3.71
C ASP A 92 -27.86 31.31 3.42
N ILE A 93 -28.46 30.13 3.21
CA ILE A 93 -27.70 28.89 2.93
C ILE A 93 -26.80 29.03 1.69
N ASN A 94 -27.16 29.85 0.71
CA ASN A 94 -26.41 30.07 -0.51
C ASN A 94 -25.06 30.80 -0.28
N ARG A 95 -24.82 31.30 0.91
CA ARG A 95 -23.53 31.89 1.33
C ARG A 95 -22.49 30.81 1.67
N PHE A 96 -22.91 29.55 1.82
CA PHE A 96 -22.02 28.45 2.12
C PHE A 96 -21.69 27.69 0.84
N ASN A 97 -20.43 27.61 0.51
CA ASN A 97 -19.91 26.95 -0.69
C ASN A 97 -19.60 25.47 -0.48
N SER A 98 -19.69 24.99 0.77
CA SER A 98 -19.50 23.59 1.12
C SER A 98 -20.32 23.23 2.37
N ILE A 99 -20.63 21.97 2.56
CA ILE A 99 -21.20 21.39 3.80
C ILE A 99 -20.38 21.81 5.00
N HIS A 100 -19.09 21.83 4.84
CA HIS A 100 -18.10 22.16 5.81
C HIS A 100 -18.18 23.60 6.33
N ASN A 101 -18.33 24.59 5.46
CA ASN A 101 -18.47 25.99 5.88
C ASN A 101 -19.75 26.18 6.72
N LEU A 102 -20.77 25.39 6.44
CA LEU A 102 -21.99 25.37 7.24
C LEU A 102 -21.75 24.70 8.60
N TYR A 103 -21.07 23.54 8.59
CA TYR A 103 -20.76 22.78 9.79
C TYR A 103 -19.94 23.58 10.81
N SER A 104 -18.87 24.23 10.38
CA SER A 104 -18.01 25.03 11.28
C SER A 104 -18.75 26.15 12.00
N ILE A 105 -19.73 26.75 11.34
CA ILE A 105 -20.55 27.81 11.95
C ILE A 105 -21.58 27.23 12.93
N ILE A 106 -22.22 26.12 12.59
CA ILE A 106 -23.17 25.46 13.49
C ILE A 106 -22.46 24.95 14.73
N GLN A 107 -21.28 24.38 14.61
CA GLN A 107 -20.47 23.95 15.75
C GLN A 107 -20.14 25.12 16.69
N THR A 108 -19.79 26.28 16.15
CA THR A 108 -19.52 27.47 16.97
C THR A 108 -20.73 27.85 17.81
N LEU A 109 -21.96 27.64 17.32
CA LEU A 109 -23.19 27.97 18.04
C LEU A 109 -23.59 26.87 19.04
N GLU A 110 -23.31 25.60 18.75
CA GLU A 110 -23.57 24.49 19.67
C GLU A 110 -22.61 24.52 20.86
N GLY A 111 -21.38 24.98 20.66
CA GLY A 111 -20.32 25.07 21.67
C GLY A 111 -20.48 26.21 22.70
N GLN A 112 -21.54 27.02 22.65
CA GLN A 112 -21.73 28.10 23.64
C GLN A 112 -22.13 27.62 25.07
N GLY A 113 -22.10 26.33 25.33
CA GLY A 113 -22.25 25.73 26.67
C GLY A 113 -21.10 24.73 27.03
N VAL A 114 -20.15 24.51 26.15
CA VAL A 114 -19.00 23.62 26.30
C VAL A 114 -17.73 24.47 26.21
N LYS A 115 -16.61 24.04 26.79
CA LYS A 115 -15.28 24.71 26.65
C LYS A 115 -15.11 25.28 25.25
N SER A 116 -14.63 26.50 25.13
CA SER A 116 -14.48 27.12 23.81
C SER A 116 -13.57 26.28 22.92
N GLN A 117 -13.78 26.25 21.59
CA GLN A 117 -12.87 25.55 20.67
C GLN A 117 -11.40 25.98 20.87
N LYS A 118 -11.19 27.20 21.34
CA LYS A 118 -9.86 27.74 21.66
C LYS A 118 -9.25 27.03 22.87
N ASP A 119 -10.08 26.75 23.90
CA ASP A 119 -9.62 26.06 25.10
C ASP A 119 -9.38 24.57 24.83
N VAL A 120 -10.26 23.90 24.08
CA VAL A 120 -10.07 22.49 23.66
C VAL A 120 -8.81 22.36 22.78
N LYS A 121 -8.58 23.28 21.86
CA LYS A 121 -7.34 23.31 21.05
C LYS A 121 -6.10 23.49 21.92
N LYS A 122 -6.17 24.32 22.94
CA LYS A 122 -5.03 24.64 23.81
C LYS A 122 -4.72 23.52 24.82
N GLU A 123 -5.76 22.88 25.36
CA GLU A 123 -5.63 21.86 26.41
C GLU A 123 -5.58 20.44 25.86
N GLY A 124 -6.23 20.19 24.72
CA GLY A 124 -6.40 18.84 24.16
C GLY A 124 -5.49 18.48 23.00
N ALA A 125 -4.55 19.34 22.61
CA ALA A 125 -3.64 19.04 21.49
C ALA A 125 -2.36 19.88 21.59
N ASP A 126 -1.26 19.30 21.12
CA ASP A 126 0.02 20.00 20.96
C ASP A 126 0.20 20.43 19.50
N VAL A 127 0.59 21.70 19.30
CA VAL A 127 1.14 22.17 18.03
C VAL A 127 2.64 21.90 18.08
N VAL A 128 3.05 20.82 17.43
CA VAL A 128 4.44 20.32 17.48
C VAL A 128 5.35 20.94 16.44
N TYR A 129 4.75 21.51 15.39
CA TYR A 129 5.45 22.29 14.36
C TYR A 129 4.49 23.30 13.71
N GLU A 130 4.99 24.49 13.42
CA GLU A 130 4.26 25.50 12.63
C GLU A 130 5.25 26.43 11.93
N ASP A 131 5.02 26.63 10.62
CA ASP A 131 5.66 27.68 9.80
C ASP A 131 4.60 28.45 8.99
N ASP A 132 4.99 29.18 7.95
CA ASP A 132 4.06 29.95 7.13
C ASP A 132 3.14 29.08 6.28
N GLU A 133 3.58 27.88 5.91
CA GLU A 133 2.86 26.97 5.01
C GLU A 133 2.18 25.82 5.75
N TRP A 134 2.80 25.28 6.80
CA TRP A 134 2.38 24.05 7.45
C TRP A 134 2.20 24.22 8.96
N LYS A 135 1.23 23.46 9.47
CA LYS A 135 1.00 23.25 10.90
C LYS A 135 0.82 21.78 11.17
N ILE A 136 1.58 21.24 12.13
CA ILE A 136 1.48 19.84 12.57
C ILE A 136 0.96 19.81 14.00
N VAL A 137 -0.10 19.03 14.22
CA VAL A 137 -0.80 18.95 15.50
C VAL A 137 -0.90 17.48 15.92
N ILE A 138 -0.66 17.22 17.20
CA ILE A 138 -0.94 15.95 17.85
C ILE A 138 -2.13 16.14 18.79
N PRO A 139 -3.33 15.60 18.48
CA PRO A 139 -4.44 15.59 19.40
C PRO A 139 -4.21 14.57 20.52
N HIS A 140 -4.61 14.91 21.74
CA HIS A 140 -4.54 14.05 22.93
C HIS A 140 -5.92 13.60 23.39
N THR A 141 -6.98 14.20 22.85
CA THR A 141 -8.36 13.86 23.15
C THR A 141 -9.18 13.69 21.87
N GLU A 142 -10.24 12.92 21.95
CA GLU A 142 -11.19 12.73 20.86
C GLU A 142 -11.76 14.07 20.37
N GLU A 143 -12.12 14.98 21.30
CA GLU A 143 -12.66 16.28 20.95
C GLU A 143 -11.65 17.12 20.16
N ALA A 144 -10.36 17.06 20.53
CA ALA A 144 -9.31 17.76 19.79
C ALA A 144 -9.10 17.14 18.41
N SER A 145 -9.14 15.80 18.32
CA SER A 145 -9.08 15.08 17.03
C SER A 145 -10.26 15.48 16.13
N CYS A 146 -11.47 15.55 16.65
CA CYS A 146 -12.64 16.04 15.92
C CYS A 146 -12.50 17.51 15.47
N ILE A 147 -11.90 18.37 16.30
CA ILE A 147 -11.73 19.79 15.98
C ILE A 147 -10.68 19.98 14.87
N TYR A 148 -9.52 19.36 15.00
CA TYR A 148 -8.44 19.49 14.01
C TYR A 148 -8.70 18.69 12.74
N GLY A 149 -9.36 17.53 12.88
CA GLY A 149 -9.83 16.71 11.77
C GLY A 149 -11.18 17.15 11.19
N ALA A 150 -11.77 18.24 11.69
CA ALA A 150 -13.00 18.75 11.10
C ALA A 150 -12.85 18.96 9.59
N GLN A 151 -13.82 18.50 8.79
CA GLN A 151 -13.84 18.54 7.32
C GLN A 151 -13.21 17.35 6.62
N THR A 152 -12.78 16.38 7.36
CA THR A 152 -12.22 15.15 6.80
C THR A 152 -13.21 14.02 7.03
N ARG A 153 -12.97 12.92 6.35
CA ARG A 153 -13.75 11.67 6.49
C ARG A 153 -13.12 10.70 7.48
N TRP A 154 -12.06 11.11 8.17
CA TRP A 154 -11.34 10.24 9.09
C TRP A 154 -12.25 9.70 10.19
N CYS A 155 -12.18 8.40 10.40
CA CYS A 155 -12.90 7.74 11.50
C CYS A 155 -12.48 8.27 12.89
N THR A 156 -11.30 8.92 12.99
CA THR A 156 -10.78 9.57 14.20
C THR A 156 -11.30 11.00 14.40
N ALA A 157 -12.05 11.54 13.43
CA ALA A 157 -12.65 12.87 13.47
C ALA A 157 -14.18 12.84 13.45
N GLY A 158 -14.79 11.65 13.33
CA GLY A 158 -16.24 11.43 13.45
C GLY A 158 -16.73 11.61 14.89
N ARG A 159 -18.00 11.94 15.06
CA ARG A 159 -18.62 12.06 16.40
C ARG A 159 -19.26 10.77 16.88
N GLU A 160 -19.63 9.90 15.96
CA GLU A 160 -20.19 8.58 16.23
C GLU A 160 -19.15 7.54 15.83
N ASP A 161 -18.98 6.50 16.63
CA ASP A 161 -17.99 5.42 16.41
C ASP A 161 -16.56 5.93 16.20
N ASN A 162 -16.16 6.97 16.96
CA ASN A 162 -14.84 7.58 16.83
C ASN A 162 -13.72 6.61 17.19
N MET A 163 -12.77 6.45 16.28
CA MET A 163 -11.65 5.50 16.42
C MET A 163 -10.39 6.15 17.01
N PHE A 164 -10.45 7.38 17.51
CA PHE A 164 -9.28 8.09 18.06
C PHE A 164 -8.55 7.28 19.13
N ASP A 165 -9.29 6.79 20.13
CA ASP A 165 -8.70 6.02 21.23
C ASP A 165 -8.03 4.72 20.78
N TYR A 166 -8.58 4.08 19.74
CA TYR A 166 -7.98 2.86 19.16
C TYR A 166 -6.61 3.13 18.57
N TYR A 167 -6.47 4.19 17.77
CA TYR A 167 -5.19 4.58 17.17
C TYR A 167 -4.26 5.18 18.21
N ASN A 168 -4.72 6.07 19.06
CA ASN A 168 -3.91 6.78 20.04
C ASN A 168 -3.26 5.85 21.09
N LYS A 169 -3.85 4.69 21.37
CA LYS A 169 -3.24 3.62 22.20
C LYS A 169 -2.01 2.99 21.54
N GLN A 170 -1.91 3.01 20.22
CA GLN A 170 -0.80 2.44 19.48
C GLN A 170 0.31 3.48 19.24
N GLY A 171 -0.04 4.76 19.21
CA GLY A 171 0.85 5.88 19.03
C GLY A 171 0.12 7.15 18.63
N PRO A 172 0.83 8.28 18.54
CA PRO A 172 0.21 9.58 18.26
C PRO A 172 -0.26 9.70 16.81
N LEU A 173 -1.42 10.32 16.65
CA LEU A 173 -1.91 10.83 15.37
C LEU A 173 -1.28 12.18 15.08
N TYR A 174 -0.78 12.37 13.87
CA TYR A 174 -0.26 13.64 13.39
C TYR A 174 -1.20 14.25 12.36
N ILE A 175 -1.84 15.34 12.70
CA ILE A 175 -2.70 16.10 11.77
C ILE A 175 -1.86 17.18 11.12
N ASN A 176 -1.61 17.05 9.83
CA ASN A 176 -0.86 18.00 9.00
C ASN A 176 -1.85 18.92 8.30
N ILE A 177 -1.71 20.21 8.48
CA ILE A 177 -2.59 21.22 7.92
C ILE A 177 -1.76 22.14 7.04
N ASN A 178 -2.05 22.17 5.75
CA ASN A 178 -1.50 23.17 4.86
C ASN A 178 -2.27 24.49 5.10
N LYS A 179 -1.59 25.51 5.62
CA LYS A 179 -2.20 26.80 5.98
C LYS A 179 -2.58 27.63 4.76
N VAL A 180 -1.98 27.35 3.60
CA VAL A 180 -2.23 28.07 2.34
C VAL A 180 -3.43 27.51 1.62
N THR A 181 -3.49 26.18 1.46
CA THR A 181 -4.57 25.50 0.72
C THR A 181 -5.74 25.10 1.62
N GLY A 182 -5.50 24.92 2.91
CA GLY A 182 -6.47 24.37 3.87
C GLY A 182 -6.56 22.84 3.83
N GLU A 183 -5.77 22.16 2.98
CA GLU A 183 -5.72 20.70 2.90
C GLU A 183 -5.22 20.11 4.20
N LYS A 184 -5.75 18.93 4.52
CA LYS A 184 -5.41 18.20 5.74
C LYS A 184 -5.03 16.78 5.43
N TYR A 185 -4.06 16.29 6.20
CA TYR A 185 -3.56 14.92 6.10
C TYR A 185 -3.36 14.36 7.50
N GLN A 186 -3.76 13.11 7.70
CA GLN A 186 -3.53 12.40 8.96
C GLN A 186 -2.47 11.34 8.79
N PHE A 187 -1.46 11.34 9.67
CA PHE A 187 -0.41 10.33 9.71
C PHE A 187 -0.47 9.56 11.02
N HIS A 188 -0.44 8.24 10.92
CA HIS A 188 -0.24 7.33 12.03
C HIS A 188 0.87 6.36 11.68
N PHE A 189 2.07 6.63 12.18
CA PHE A 189 3.29 5.91 11.78
C PHE A 189 3.32 4.47 12.28
N GLU A 190 2.71 4.20 13.43
CA GLU A 190 2.70 2.90 14.07
C GLU A 190 1.90 1.85 13.30
N THR A 191 0.89 2.27 12.55
CA THR A 191 0.11 1.40 11.65
C THR A 191 0.41 1.62 10.18
N ASN A 192 1.40 2.48 9.84
CA ASN A 192 1.68 2.88 8.45
C ASN A 192 0.44 3.43 7.72
N SER A 193 -0.43 4.15 8.44
CA SER A 193 -1.67 4.70 7.90
C SER A 193 -1.49 6.20 7.63
N TYR A 194 -1.63 6.61 6.39
CA TYR A 194 -1.45 7.99 5.93
C TYR A 194 -2.62 8.34 5.02
N MET A 195 -3.48 9.25 5.46
CA MET A 195 -4.75 9.57 4.79
C MET A 195 -4.83 11.04 4.42
N ASP A 196 -5.44 11.32 3.28
CA ASP A 196 -5.89 12.66 2.93
C ASP A 196 -7.22 12.99 3.61
N ALA A 197 -7.81 14.13 3.29
CA ALA A 197 -9.08 14.57 3.89
C ALA A 197 -10.29 13.70 3.50
N ASP A 198 -10.22 13.00 2.39
CA ASP A 198 -11.28 12.09 1.91
C ASP A 198 -11.14 10.65 2.45
N ASP A 199 -10.13 10.42 3.33
CA ASP A 199 -9.74 9.12 3.89
C ASP A 199 -9.16 8.16 2.83
N ASP A 200 -8.59 8.72 1.75
CA ASP A 200 -7.86 7.97 0.74
C ASP A 200 -6.39 7.85 1.14
N GLU A 201 -5.80 6.65 0.96
CA GLU A 201 -4.39 6.38 1.30
C GLU A 201 -3.44 7.20 0.42
N ILE A 202 -2.50 7.89 1.06
CA ILE A 202 -1.50 8.73 0.38
C ILE A 202 -0.08 8.38 0.82
N SER A 203 0.92 8.89 0.09
CA SER A 203 2.31 8.86 0.53
C SER A 203 2.68 10.19 1.19
N PRO A 204 3.18 10.19 2.44
CA PRO A 204 3.62 11.43 3.13
C PRO A 204 4.63 12.25 2.34
N ARG A 205 5.46 11.57 1.53
CA ARG A 205 6.44 12.21 0.64
C ARG A 205 5.81 13.13 -0.41
N ARG A 206 4.55 12.89 -0.79
CA ARG A 206 3.90 13.55 -1.94
C ARG A 206 3.04 14.73 -1.58
N ILE A 207 2.80 14.99 -0.31
CA ILE A 207 1.92 16.10 0.13
C ILE A 207 2.61 17.48 0.06
N GLY A 208 3.91 17.53 -0.26
CA GLY A 208 4.63 18.79 -0.41
C GLY A 208 4.96 19.49 0.90
N LEU A 209 5.30 18.75 1.95
CA LEU A 209 5.74 19.33 3.23
C LEU A 209 6.86 20.35 3.03
N SER A 210 6.84 21.45 3.79
CA SER A 210 7.93 22.42 3.84
C SER A 210 9.23 21.75 4.33
N LYS A 211 10.36 22.41 4.03
CA LYS A 211 11.67 21.93 4.52
C LYS A 211 11.70 21.79 6.04
N GLY A 212 11.09 22.75 6.75
CA GLY A 212 11.04 22.72 8.22
C GLY A 212 10.16 21.59 8.76
N ALA A 213 9.00 21.34 8.15
CA ALA A 213 8.14 20.19 8.51
C ALA A 213 8.85 18.84 8.27
N ILE A 214 9.61 18.73 7.17
CA ILE A 214 10.45 17.55 6.89
C ILE A 214 11.51 17.37 7.98
N GLU A 215 12.22 18.44 8.37
CA GLU A 215 13.24 18.36 9.44
C GLU A 215 12.62 18.04 10.79
N TYR A 216 11.41 18.53 11.10
CA TYR A 216 10.68 18.10 12.28
C TYR A 216 10.47 16.58 12.30
N TYR A 217 9.93 16.00 11.23
CA TYR A 217 9.72 14.54 11.16
C TYR A 217 11.02 13.73 11.23
N LYS A 218 12.10 14.25 10.66
CA LYS A 218 13.43 13.64 10.80
C LYS A 218 13.90 13.65 12.25
N SER A 219 13.68 14.74 12.98
CA SER A 219 14.12 14.89 14.38
C SER A 219 13.44 13.93 15.34
N ILE A 220 12.21 13.50 15.01
CA ILE A 220 11.44 12.50 15.79
C ILE A 220 11.56 11.06 15.24
N GLY A 221 12.58 10.81 14.41
CA GLY A 221 12.87 9.47 13.88
C GLY A 221 11.96 8.99 12.75
N LYS A 222 11.09 9.83 12.18
CA LYS A 222 10.16 9.46 11.11
C LYS A 222 10.70 9.76 9.71
N LYS A 223 12.02 9.92 9.57
CA LYS A 223 12.74 10.27 8.33
C LYS A 223 12.37 9.37 7.15
N ALA A 224 12.34 8.06 7.36
CA ALA A 224 12.07 7.09 6.30
C ALA A 224 10.70 7.33 5.65
N TYR A 225 9.66 7.49 6.45
CA TYR A 225 8.28 7.65 5.99
C TYR A 225 8.05 8.93 5.16
N ILE A 226 8.86 9.95 5.41
CA ILE A 226 8.80 11.22 4.65
C ILE A 226 9.66 11.16 3.38
N MET A 227 10.65 10.29 3.32
CA MET A 227 11.59 10.17 2.19
C MET A 227 11.16 9.17 1.12
N TYR A 228 10.39 8.15 1.48
CA TYR A 228 10.00 7.06 0.60
C TYR A 228 8.48 7.01 0.42
N ASP A 229 8.02 6.51 -0.74
CA ASP A 229 6.58 6.37 -1.03
C ASP A 229 5.95 5.23 -0.20
N LYS A 230 6.75 4.21 0.17
CA LYS A 230 6.35 3.14 1.09
C LYS A 230 7.53 2.69 1.93
N VAL A 231 7.25 2.42 3.20
CA VAL A 231 8.21 1.86 4.17
C VAL A 231 7.51 0.71 4.88
N ASP A 232 8.10 -0.47 4.85
CA ASP A 232 7.60 -1.61 5.63
C ASP A 232 8.16 -1.56 7.05
N ASN A 233 7.64 -2.40 7.94
CA ASN A 233 8.20 -2.57 9.28
C ASN A 233 9.64 -3.07 9.21
N PHE A 234 10.43 -2.72 10.21
CA PHE A 234 11.80 -3.24 10.35
C PHE A 234 11.78 -4.71 10.78
N TYR A 235 12.56 -5.52 10.08
CA TYR A 235 12.84 -6.91 10.41
C TYR A 235 14.34 -7.14 10.31
N ASP A 236 14.92 -7.78 11.31
CA ASP A 236 16.37 -8.05 11.38
C ASP A 236 17.24 -6.80 11.12
N GLY A 237 16.81 -5.61 11.63
CA GLY A 237 17.52 -4.34 11.45
C GLY A 237 17.30 -3.62 10.13
N PHE A 238 16.50 -4.16 9.21
CA PHE A 238 16.25 -3.57 7.89
C PHE A 238 14.76 -3.40 7.59
N ALA A 239 14.42 -2.30 6.93
CA ALA A 239 13.10 -2.07 6.35
C ALA A 239 13.17 -1.99 4.83
N ARG A 240 12.19 -2.59 4.16
CA ARG A 240 12.02 -2.40 2.71
C ARG A 240 11.41 -1.03 2.46
N VAL A 241 11.95 -0.34 1.47
CA VAL A 241 11.44 0.96 1.02
C VAL A 241 11.17 0.93 -0.47
N LYS A 242 10.18 1.72 -0.90
CA LYS A 242 9.82 1.89 -2.31
C LYS A 242 9.85 3.36 -2.70
N LEU A 243 10.39 3.64 -3.88
CA LEU A 243 10.17 4.90 -4.60
C LEU A 243 9.48 4.60 -5.93
N VAL A 244 8.34 5.23 -6.17
CA VAL A 244 7.63 5.11 -7.45
C VAL A 244 8.51 5.65 -8.57
N GLY A 245 8.64 4.85 -9.64
CA GLY A 245 9.54 5.14 -10.77
C GLY A 245 11.00 4.76 -10.55
N ARG A 246 11.39 4.31 -9.34
CA ARG A 246 12.74 3.86 -9.05
C ARG A 246 12.84 2.38 -8.64
N GLY A 247 11.81 1.86 -7.93
CA GLY A 247 11.76 0.48 -7.46
C GLY A 247 11.89 0.34 -5.95
N TYR A 248 12.48 -0.76 -5.50
CA TYR A 248 12.63 -1.16 -4.11
C TYR A 248 14.09 -1.13 -3.66
N ASN A 249 14.29 -0.87 -2.38
CA ASN A 249 15.58 -0.95 -1.69
C ASN A 249 15.36 -1.32 -0.21
N PHE A 250 16.45 -1.43 0.53
CA PHE A 250 16.45 -1.56 1.99
C PHE A 250 17.09 -0.34 2.62
N ILE A 251 16.65 -0.01 3.83
CA ILE A 251 17.29 0.94 4.73
C ILE A 251 17.57 0.27 6.08
N ASN A 252 18.63 0.69 6.73
CA ASN A 252 18.90 0.37 8.14
C ASN A 252 18.11 1.32 9.08
N GLU A 253 18.22 1.13 10.38
CA GLU A 253 17.57 1.96 11.40
C GLU A 253 18.02 3.43 11.38
N GLN A 254 19.18 3.74 10.81
CA GLN A 254 19.68 5.10 10.59
C GLN A 254 19.11 5.71 9.30
N CYS A 255 18.22 5.00 8.61
CA CYS A 255 17.65 5.36 7.30
C CYS A 255 18.70 5.50 6.20
N GLU A 256 19.78 4.73 6.27
CA GLU A 256 20.77 4.64 5.22
C GLU A 256 20.41 3.51 4.25
N LEU A 257 20.57 3.81 2.95
CA LEU A 257 20.34 2.80 1.90
C LEU A 257 21.38 1.70 1.97
N LEU A 258 20.91 0.46 1.98
CA LEU A 258 21.75 -0.72 1.90
C LEU A 258 22.36 -0.88 0.49
N TRP A 259 21.51 -0.82 -0.54
CA TRP A 259 21.94 -0.85 -1.94
C TRP A 259 22.18 0.56 -2.47
N LYS A 260 23.40 0.87 -2.86
CA LYS A 260 23.85 2.23 -3.23
C LYS A 260 23.87 2.50 -4.74
N GLU A 261 23.57 1.50 -5.56
CA GLU A 261 23.54 1.63 -7.00
C GLU A 261 22.39 2.53 -7.49
N LYS A 262 22.56 3.13 -8.68
CA LYS A 262 21.54 4.01 -9.27
C LYS A 262 20.23 3.30 -9.56
N LYS A 263 20.31 2.07 -10.08
CA LYS A 263 19.13 1.24 -10.37
C LYS A 263 18.76 0.43 -9.14
N TRP A 264 17.57 0.64 -8.63
CA TRP A 264 16.98 -0.12 -7.55
C TRP A 264 16.35 -1.41 -8.06
N PHE A 265 16.02 -2.30 -7.18
CA PHE A 265 15.41 -3.59 -7.52
C PHE A 265 13.96 -3.42 -7.96
N ASP A 266 13.53 -4.24 -8.90
CA ASP A 266 12.12 -4.31 -9.34
C ASP A 266 11.27 -5.12 -8.36
N GLY A 267 11.88 -5.97 -7.54
CA GLY A 267 11.24 -6.71 -6.46
C GLY A 267 12.25 -7.16 -5.40
N ILE A 268 11.80 -7.21 -4.16
CA ILE A 268 12.62 -7.66 -3.02
C ILE A 268 11.74 -8.39 -2.00
N ASN A 269 12.31 -9.39 -1.30
CA ASN A 269 11.70 -10.03 -0.14
C ASN A 269 12.28 -9.45 1.16
N HIS A 270 11.72 -9.82 2.31
CA HIS A 270 12.33 -9.52 3.60
C HIS A 270 13.64 -10.29 3.77
N PHE A 271 14.51 -9.77 4.66
CA PHE A 271 15.67 -10.52 5.12
C PHE A 271 15.26 -11.81 5.80
N HIS A 272 16.01 -12.87 5.56
CA HIS A 272 15.83 -14.17 6.18
C HIS A 272 17.19 -14.86 6.30
N ASN A 273 17.59 -15.21 7.53
CA ASN A 273 18.90 -15.79 7.81
C ASN A 273 20.07 -14.97 7.22
N GLY A 274 20.01 -13.62 7.33
CA GLY A 274 21.06 -12.70 6.85
C GLY A 274 21.02 -12.37 5.37
N PHE A 275 20.03 -12.86 4.60
CA PHE A 275 19.92 -12.65 3.15
C PHE A 275 18.53 -12.26 2.72
N ALA A 276 18.43 -11.39 1.73
CA ALA A 276 17.17 -11.08 1.06
C ALA A 276 17.23 -11.42 -0.43
N ILE A 277 16.13 -11.97 -0.97
CA ILE A 277 16.00 -12.18 -2.42
C ILE A 277 15.69 -10.84 -3.08
N VAL A 278 16.43 -10.53 -4.13
CA VAL A 278 16.26 -9.35 -4.96
C VAL A 278 16.05 -9.73 -6.42
N LYS A 279 15.26 -8.93 -7.14
CA LYS A 279 14.94 -9.15 -8.55
C LYS A 279 15.26 -7.91 -9.37
N LEU A 280 15.88 -8.11 -10.54
CA LEU A 280 15.97 -7.11 -11.60
C LEU A 280 15.33 -7.66 -12.88
N VAL A 281 14.38 -6.91 -13.44
CA VAL A 281 13.78 -7.24 -14.75
C VAL A 281 14.86 -7.27 -15.82
N GLY A 282 14.89 -8.37 -16.59
CA GLY A 282 15.91 -8.64 -17.61
C GLY A 282 17.21 -9.26 -17.09
N ARG A 283 17.39 -9.38 -15.75
CA ARG A 283 18.54 -10.11 -15.16
C ARG A 283 18.13 -11.37 -14.40
N GLY A 284 16.96 -11.36 -13.72
CA GLY A 284 16.48 -12.47 -12.88
C GLY A 284 16.56 -12.17 -11.40
N PHE A 285 16.86 -13.20 -10.58
CA PHE A 285 16.92 -13.15 -9.13
C PHE A 285 18.36 -13.29 -8.62
N ASN A 286 18.64 -12.65 -7.50
CA ASN A 286 19.89 -12.77 -6.75
C ASN A 286 19.58 -12.65 -5.25
N PHE A 287 20.60 -12.70 -4.43
CA PHE A 287 20.55 -12.44 -3.01
C PHE A 287 21.41 -11.22 -2.67
N ILE A 288 21.00 -10.46 -1.68
CA ILE A 288 21.78 -9.39 -1.08
C ILE A 288 21.99 -9.73 0.41
N ASN A 289 23.20 -9.52 0.91
CA ASN A 289 23.53 -9.69 2.33
C ASN A 289 23.30 -8.38 3.12
N GLU A 290 23.47 -8.43 4.43
CA GLU A 290 23.29 -7.29 5.35
C GLU A 290 24.34 -6.17 5.14
N GLN A 291 25.42 -6.42 4.41
CA GLN A 291 26.42 -5.44 4.02
C GLN A 291 26.06 -4.72 2.71
N GLY A 292 24.96 -5.12 2.07
CA GLY A 292 24.54 -4.55 0.79
C GLY A 292 25.26 -5.12 -0.41
N GLU A 293 25.85 -6.32 -0.27
CA GLU A 293 26.58 -6.98 -1.33
C GLU A 293 25.74 -8.08 -1.98
N LEU A 294 25.80 -8.18 -3.30
CA LEU A 294 25.21 -9.31 -4.01
C LEU A 294 26.02 -10.59 -3.75
N VAL A 295 25.32 -11.66 -3.41
CA VAL A 295 25.91 -12.97 -3.17
C VAL A 295 26.45 -13.58 -4.47
N TRP A 296 25.65 -13.58 -5.53
CA TRP A 296 26.06 -14.05 -6.85
C TRP A 296 26.60 -12.89 -7.68
N LYS A 297 27.83 -13.01 -8.16
CA LYS A 297 28.58 -11.91 -8.81
C LYS A 297 28.65 -12.01 -10.33
N GLU A 298 28.10 -13.04 -10.94
CA GLU A 298 28.02 -13.18 -12.39
C GLU A 298 26.99 -12.23 -13.03
N ASP A 299 27.18 -11.93 -14.31
CA ASP A 299 26.28 -11.03 -15.07
C ASP A 299 24.87 -11.61 -15.24
N LYS A 300 24.78 -12.92 -15.47
CA LYS A 300 23.50 -13.61 -15.54
C LYS A 300 23.08 -14.07 -14.15
N TRP A 301 21.94 -13.58 -13.69
CA TRP A 301 21.32 -13.98 -12.45
C TRP A 301 20.45 -15.24 -12.64
N PHE A 302 19.94 -15.77 -11.56
CA PHE A 302 19.12 -16.97 -11.57
C PHE A 302 17.70 -16.69 -12.10
N ASP A 303 17.12 -17.66 -12.80
CA ASP A 303 15.73 -17.58 -13.24
C ASP A 303 14.76 -17.88 -12.10
N LYS A 304 15.17 -18.72 -11.12
CA LYS A 304 14.43 -18.99 -9.87
C LYS A 304 15.40 -19.19 -8.71
N VAL A 305 14.97 -18.80 -7.52
CA VAL A 305 15.72 -19.00 -6.28
C VAL A 305 14.77 -19.31 -5.13
N HIS A 306 15.26 -20.03 -4.13
CA HIS A 306 14.59 -20.22 -2.85
C HIS A 306 15.41 -19.56 -1.72
N ILE A 307 14.79 -19.33 -0.56
CA ILE A 307 15.46 -18.73 0.61
C ILE A 307 16.58 -19.64 1.13
N PHE A 308 17.60 -19.03 1.75
CA PHE A 308 18.65 -19.79 2.44
C PHE A 308 18.09 -20.64 3.58
N LYS A 309 18.44 -21.93 3.56
CA LYS A 309 18.18 -22.88 4.65
C LYS A 309 19.43 -23.70 4.88
N ASN A 310 19.82 -23.86 6.16
CA ASN A 310 20.99 -24.64 6.56
C ASN A 310 22.26 -24.27 5.79
N GLY A 311 22.46 -22.97 5.48
CA GLY A 311 23.64 -22.46 4.79
C GLY A 311 23.59 -22.50 3.27
N PHE A 312 22.54 -23.03 2.66
CA PHE A 312 22.39 -23.17 1.20
C PHE A 312 21.07 -22.61 0.71
N ALA A 313 21.07 -22.07 -0.50
CA ALA A 313 19.89 -21.69 -1.25
C ALA A 313 19.82 -22.47 -2.57
N GLU A 314 18.64 -22.94 -2.90
CA GLU A 314 18.35 -23.58 -4.20
C GLU A 314 18.27 -22.49 -5.27
N VAL A 315 18.96 -22.70 -6.39
CA VAL A 315 19.01 -21.78 -7.52
C VAL A 315 18.79 -22.53 -8.83
N TYR A 316 18.13 -21.86 -9.76
CA TYR A 316 17.81 -22.44 -11.06
C TYR A 316 18.17 -21.49 -12.19
N ILE A 317 18.79 -22.02 -13.25
CA ILE A 317 19.00 -21.37 -14.53
C ILE A 317 18.37 -22.23 -15.62
N GLU A 318 17.45 -21.69 -16.41
CA GLU A 318 16.67 -22.43 -17.42
C GLU A 318 17.53 -23.22 -18.41
N SER A 319 18.68 -22.66 -18.80
CA SER A 319 19.62 -23.33 -19.71
C SER A 319 20.55 -24.35 -19.05
N ARG A 320 20.56 -24.45 -17.69
CA ARG A 320 21.48 -25.30 -16.92
C ARG A 320 20.75 -26.32 -16.04
N GLY A 321 19.64 -25.91 -15.39
CA GLY A 321 18.90 -26.70 -14.40
C GLY A 321 19.01 -26.13 -12.99
N TRP A 322 19.05 -27.00 -11.98
CA TRP A 322 19.13 -26.67 -10.56
C TRP A 322 20.53 -26.82 -9.99
N ASN A 323 20.86 -25.97 -9.02
CA ASN A 323 22.06 -26.06 -8.19
C ASN A 323 21.78 -25.48 -6.79
N PHE A 324 22.80 -25.48 -5.96
CA PHE A 324 22.79 -24.82 -4.66
C PHE A 324 23.90 -23.79 -4.61
N ILE A 325 23.66 -22.69 -3.92
CA ILE A 325 24.64 -21.66 -3.63
C ILE A 325 24.82 -21.54 -2.12
N ASN A 326 26.05 -21.43 -1.65
CA ASN A 326 26.36 -21.18 -0.25
C ASN A 326 26.32 -19.68 0.08
N THR A 327 26.48 -19.33 1.37
CA THR A 327 26.45 -17.95 1.85
C THR A 327 27.62 -17.09 1.37
N GLN A 328 28.67 -17.67 0.81
CA GLN A 328 29.81 -17.00 0.21
C GLN A 328 29.61 -16.73 -1.30
N GLY A 329 28.50 -17.19 -1.86
CA GLY A 329 28.22 -17.03 -3.30
C GLY A 329 28.88 -18.08 -4.16
N GLU A 330 29.25 -19.22 -3.60
CA GLU A 330 29.85 -20.32 -4.35
C GLU A 330 28.78 -21.39 -4.64
N LEU A 331 28.79 -21.88 -5.87
CA LEU A 331 27.97 -23.06 -6.22
C LEU A 331 28.51 -24.29 -5.50
N LEU A 332 27.59 -25.05 -4.91
CA LEU A 332 27.94 -26.30 -4.26
C LEU A 332 28.38 -27.36 -5.27
N TRP A 333 27.63 -27.48 -6.38
CA TRP A 333 28.01 -28.31 -7.51
C TRP A 333 28.79 -27.49 -8.52
N LYS A 334 30.08 -27.77 -8.66
CA LYS A 334 31.05 -26.96 -9.45
C LYS A 334 31.16 -27.37 -10.91
N GLU A 335 30.48 -28.40 -11.30
CA GLU A 335 30.50 -28.90 -12.68
C GLU A 335 29.72 -27.98 -13.61
N ASP A 336 30.05 -28.01 -14.90
CA ASP A 336 29.32 -27.28 -15.96
C ASP A 336 27.87 -27.74 -16.12
N LYS A 337 27.54 -28.89 -15.57
CA LYS A 337 26.21 -29.49 -15.61
C LYS A 337 25.52 -29.37 -14.28
N TRP A 338 24.24 -29.03 -14.32
CA TRP A 338 23.41 -28.86 -13.14
C TRP A 338 22.40 -29.99 -13.05
N PHE A 339 21.66 -30.06 -11.95
CA PHE A 339 20.67 -31.08 -11.69
C PHE A 339 19.38 -30.86 -12.48
N GLU A 340 18.72 -31.93 -12.91
CA GLU A 340 17.41 -31.87 -13.56
C GLU A 340 16.32 -31.52 -12.54
N ALA A 341 16.46 -32.01 -11.31
CA ALA A 341 15.60 -31.71 -10.18
C ALA A 341 16.39 -31.82 -8.87
N ASN A 342 15.91 -31.11 -7.84
CA ASN A 342 16.47 -31.15 -6.50
C ASN A 342 15.38 -31.00 -5.43
N GLY A 343 15.68 -31.47 -4.22
CA GLY A 343 14.94 -31.18 -3.00
C GLY A 343 15.80 -30.35 -2.03
N SER A 344 15.18 -29.72 -1.05
CA SER A 344 15.88 -28.91 -0.05
C SER A 344 16.81 -29.76 0.84
N PHE A 345 17.88 -29.15 1.36
CA PHE A 345 18.76 -29.80 2.33
C PHE A 345 18.02 -30.18 3.62
N TYR A 346 18.16 -31.46 3.99
CA TYR A 346 17.67 -32.01 5.24
C TYR A 346 18.72 -32.96 5.83
N ASN A 347 19.05 -32.80 7.12
CA ASN A 347 20.07 -33.60 7.81
C ASN A 347 21.42 -33.72 7.04
N GLY A 348 21.86 -32.64 6.36
CA GLY A 348 23.13 -32.59 5.66
C GLY A 348 23.12 -33.15 4.24
N PHE A 349 21.97 -33.55 3.71
CA PHE A 349 21.81 -34.06 2.34
C PHE A 349 20.65 -33.40 1.62
N ALA A 350 20.78 -33.26 0.32
CA ALA A 350 19.70 -32.92 -0.60
C ALA A 350 19.55 -34.03 -1.64
N ILE A 351 18.30 -34.43 -1.92
CA ILE A 351 18.03 -35.36 -3.03
C ILE A 351 18.14 -34.58 -4.35
N VAL A 352 18.91 -35.10 -5.30
CA VAL A 352 19.10 -34.50 -6.62
C VAL A 352 18.94 -35.56 -7.72
N ILE A 353 18.48 -35.13 -8.90
CA ILE A 353 18.42 -35.97 -10.08
C ILE A 353 19.46 -35.47 -11.09
N TYR A 354 20.35 -36.36 -11.48
CA TYR A 354 21.36 -36.11 -12.47
C TYR A 354 21.44 -37.25 -13.52
N ASN A 355 21.30 -36.89 -14.79
CA ASN A 355 21.20 -37.87 -15.90
C ASN A 355 20.14 -38.95 -15.65
N GLY A 356 18.96 -38.55 -15.16
CA GLY A 356 17.83 -39.45 -14.84
C GLY A 356 18.05 -40.36 -13.63
N THR A 357 19.16 -40.24 -12.89
CA THR A 357 19.48 -41.03 -11.70
C THR A 357 19.41 -40.14 -10.44
N GLN A 358 18.78 -40.69 -9.39
CA GLN A 358 18.69 -40.02 -8.09
C GLN A 358 19.97 -40.26 -7.29
N TYR A 359 20.42 -39.21 -6.62
CA TYR A 359 21.56 -39.19 -5.68
C TYR A 359 21.26 -38.37 -4.46
N ASN A 360 22.02 -38.60 -3.37
CA ASN A 360 22.08 -37.72 -2.24
C ASN A 360 23.30 -36.80 -2.41
N LEU A 361 23.07 -35.49 -2.46
CA LEU A 361 24.13 -34.47 -2.50
C LEU A 361 24.44 -34.04 -1.06
N ASN A 362 25.70 -34.21 -0.61
CA ASN A 362 26.11 -33.75 0.72
C ASN A 362 26.54 -32.26 0.71
N THR A 363 26.79 -31.69 1.88
CA THR A 363 27.20 -30.29 2.05
C THR A 363 28.59 -29.96 1.50
N ASN A 364 29.38 -30.95 1.11
CA ASN A 364 30.68 -30.80 0.43
C ASN A 364 30.55 -30.80 -1.10
N GLY A 365 29.34 -30.93 -1.64
CA GLY A 365 29.11 -31.04 -3.09
C GLY A 365 29.41 -32.41 -3.65
N GLU A 366 29.38 -33.47 -2.84
CA GLU A 366 29.66 -34.85 -3.28
C GLU A 366 28.34 -35.61 -3.46
N LEU A 367 28.22 -36.32 -4.57
CA LEU A 367 27.11 -37.23 -4.83
C LEU A 367 27.34 -38.54 -4.13
N ILE A 368 26.32 -39.02 -3.42
CA ILE A 368 26.34 -40.28 -2.68
C ILE A 368 25.22 -41.18 -3.26
N ASP A 369 25.53 -42.42 -3.61
CA ASP A 369 24.55 -43.40 -4.05
C ASP A 369 23.71 -43.96 -2.89
N ASP A 370 22.72 -44.81 -3.19
CA ASP A 370 21.85 -45.45 -2.21
C ASP A 370 22.59 -46.40 -1.27
N ASN A 371 23.82 -46.84 -1.61
CA ASN A 371 24.67 -47.66 -0.78
C ASN A 371 25.62 -46.87 0.11
N GLY A 372 25.56 -45.52 0.04
CA GLY A 372 26.41 -44.61 0.79
C GLY A 372 27.80 -44.40 0.16
N ASN A 373 28.03 -44.82 -1.06
CA ASN A 373 29.32 -44.63 -1.72
C ASN A 373 29.35 -43.30 -2.48
N ARG A 374 30.52 -42.65 -2.44
CA ARG A 374 30.77 -41.46 -3.25
C ARG A 374 30.78 -41.81 -4.75
N VAL A 375 30.02 -41.04 -5.53
CA VAL A 375 29.89 -41.23 -6.97
C VAL A 375 30.84 -40.32 -7.71
N ASN A 376 31.73 -40.86 -8.53
CA ASN A 376 32.58 -40.08 -9.44
C ASN A 376 31.91 -40.02 -10.82
N ILE A 377 31.32 -38.86 -11.13
CA ILE A 377 30.58 -38.63 -12.39
C ILE A 377 31.47 -38.74 -13.62
N GLU A 378 32.70 -38.26 -13.56
CA GLU A 378 33.65 -38.36 -14.69
C GLU A 378 33.94 -39.81 -15.09
N LEU A 379 34.07 -40.69 -14.08
CA LEU A 379 34.29 -42.12 -14.35
C LEU A 379 33.00 -42.80 -14.90
N GLN A 380 31.83 -42.35 -14.52
CA GLN A 380 30.58 -42.88 -15.08
C GLN A 380 30.36 -42.40 -16.52
N GLU A 381 30.65 -41.16 -16.83
CA GLU A 381 30.54 -40.60 -18.17
C GLU A 381 31.59 -41.17 -19.10
N SER A 382 32.81 -41.40 -18.64
CA SER A 382 33.82 -42.10 -19.42
C SER A 382 33.43 -43.51 -19.80
N LYS A 383 32.77 -44.25 -18.88
CA LYS A 383 32.23 -45.56 -19.15
C LYS A 383 31.02 -45.52 -20.12
N ARG A 384 30.22 -44.46 -20.15
CA ARG A 384 29.13 -44.27 -21.13
C ARG A 384 29.63 -43.77 -22.50
N ARG A 385 30.81 -43.10 -22.58
CA ARG A 385 31.37 -42.60 -23.81
C ARG A 385 32.01 -43.70 -24.69
N VAL A 386 32.11 -44.92 -24.21
CA VAL A 386 32.79 -46.00 -24.93
C VAL A 386 31.80 -46.84 -25.72
N ILE A 387 30.83 -46.28 -26.42
CA ILE A 387 30.27 -46.91 -27.63
C ILE A 387 30.00 -45.78 -28.65
N ARG A 388 31.04 -45.10 -29.10
CA ARG A 388 31.05 -44.58 -30.48
C ARG A 388 31.49 -45.72 -31.37
N LEU A 389 30.54 -46.51 -31.83
CA LEU A 389 30.76 -47.44 -32.93
C LEU A 389 31.21 -46.65 -34.12
N THR A 390 32.42 -46.95 -34.63
CA THR A 390 32.87 -46.41 -35.91
C THR A 390 31.95 -46.98 -37.01
N GLU A 391 31.85 -46.30 -38.15
CA GLU A 391 31.10 -46.84 -39.32
C GLU A 391 31.54 -48.27 -39.65
N SER A 392 32.79 -48.63 -39.46
CA SER A 392 33.36 -49.95 -39.57
C SER A 392 32.81 -50.95 -38.56
N ASP A 393 32.56 -50.50 -37.33
CA ASP A 393 31.99 -51.34 -36.27
C ASP A 393 30.51 -51.61 -36.50
N ILE A 394 29.76 -50.63 -36.98
CA ILE A 394 28.39 -50.77 -37.42
C ILE A 394 28.29 -51.74 -38.60
N HIS A 395 29.18 -51.63 -39.58
CA HIS A 395 29.25 -52.52 -40.75
C HIS A 395 29.53 -53.95 -40.33
N LYS A 396 30.46 -54.16 -39.40
CA LYS A 396 30.76 -55.51 -38.86
C LYS A 396 29.59 -56.09 -38.06
N LEU A 397 28.90 -55.31 -37.27
CA LEU A 397 27.72 -55.71 -36.52
C LEU A 397 26.57 -56.10 -37.47
N VAL A 398 26.29 -55.30 -38.49
CA VAL A 398 25.26 -55.57 -39.49
C VAL A 398 25.55 -56.84 -40.28
N ILE A 399 26.82 -57.04 -40.71
CA ILE A 399 27.25 -58.25 -41.41
C ILE A 399 27.18 -59.49 -40.53
N LYS A 400 27.49 -59.36 -39.23
CA LYS A 400 27.36 -60.45 -38.26
C LYS A 400 25.92 -60.83 -38.05
N THR A 401 25.03 -59.83 -37.83
CA THR A 401 23.61 -60.07 -37.66
C THR A 401 22.94 -60.67 -38.90
N LEU A 402 23.31 -60.22 -40.10
CA LEU A 402 22.84 -60.74 -41.36
C LEU A 402 23.31 -62.22 -41.61
N LYS A 403 24.53 -62.57 -41.14
CA LYS A 403 25.02 -63.99 -41.21
C LYS A 403 24.31 -64.86 -40.21
N GLU A 404 23.85 -64.40 -39.06
CA GLU A 404 23.12 -65.14 -38.07
C GLU A 404 21.62 -65.34 -38.46
N TYR A 405 21.08 -64.48 -39.37
CA TYR A 405 19.70 -64.62 -39.89
C TYR A 405 19.63 -65.41 -41.26
N LEU A 406 20.75 -65.70 -41.92
CA LEU A 406 20.79 -66.34 -43.20
C LEU A 406 21.38 -67.80 -43.14
N CYS A 407 21.65 -68.29 -41.97
CA CYS A 407 21.88 -69.69 -41.63
C CYS A 407 20.71 -70.21 -40.78
#